data_ce6ae0258c1f845b39931617c782285a
#
_entry.id   ce6ae0258c1f845b39931617c782285a
#
_cell.length_a   1.000
_cell.length_b   1.000
_cell.length_c   1.000
_cell.angle_alpha   90.00
_cell.angle_beta   90.00
_cell.angle_gamma   90.00
#
_symmetry.space_group_name_H-M   'P 1'
#
loop_
_entity.id
_entity.type
_entity.pdbx_description
1 polymer ?
#
loop_
_entity_poly.entity_id
_entity_poly.type
_entity_poly.pdbx_seq_one_letter_code
_entity_poly.pdbx_strand_id
1 'polypeptide(L)'
;MAYKKRSGDGISTLIREAGTRAKLAVEQKQLEQDQLDQQQVEGVDLKDLVVDEIRPFKPKIFNILEYIEQSWGIGMKLFPAQRFLVKLYYCIPLDDREKTITIPDMFATKILYQFTEKEYLKFLYNEGRCNIGEQDHERRELVLALGRRSGKTSLSGIFASYEVYRLLNLYNPQAYYGLPNGNRIQIISVATDKDQAGILFNEVTTHLAKCEYFKPHIANNTQSHIQFRTPYDIERYGPTAR
;
A
#
# COMPACT_ATOMS: atom_id res chain seq x y z
N MET A 1 -56.38 -37.29 51.58
CA MET A 1 -55.47 -36.14 51.48
C MET A 1 -55.19 -35.85 49.97
N ALA A 2 -55.82 -34.82 49.44
CA ALA A 2 -55.72 -34.52 47.99
C ALA A 2 -54.53 -33.49 47.79
N TYR A 3 -53.56 -33.89 46.98
CA TYR A 3 -52.39 -33.05 46.64
C TYR A 3 -52.83 -32.10 45.51
N LYS A 4 -52.86 -30.83 45.79
CA LYS A 4 -53.24 -29.78 44.82
C LYS A 4 -52.04 -29.49 43.93
N LYS A 5 -52.12 -29.90 42.63
CA LYS A 5 -51.16 -29.56 41.56
C LYS A 5 -51.16 -28.03 41.41
N ARG A 6 -50.07 -27.34 41.80
CA ARG A 6 -49.83 -25.93 41.49
C ARG A 6 -49.43 -25.81 39.99
N SER A 7 -50.21 -24.96 39.30
CA SER A 7 -50.10 -24.72 37.86
C SER A 7 -48.74 -24.14 37.45
N GLY A 8 -48.10 -24.80 36.49
CA GLY A 8 -46.86 -24.31 35.86
C GLY A 8 -47.04 -23.16 34.86
N ASP A 9 -48.23 -22.59 34.76
CA ASP A 9 -48.56 -21.59 33.73
C ASP A 9 -48.02 -20.19 34.01
N GLY A 10 -47.72 -19.87 35.28
CA GLY A 10 -47.22 -18.53 35.64
C GLY A 10 -45.73 -18.28 35.25
N ILE A 11 -44.93 -19.34 35.24
CA ILE A 11 -43.50 -19.20 34.95
C ILE A 11 -43.27 -19.07 33.43
N SER A 12 -44.03 -19.79 32.61
CA SER A 12 -43.91 -19.70 31.16
C SER A 12 -44.37 -18.33 30.63
N THR A 13 -45.36 -17.73 31.24
CA THR A 13 -45.85 -16.39 30.92
C THR A 13 -44.82 -15.31 31.27
N LEU A 14 -44.18 -15.40 32.45
CA LEU A 14 -43.12 -14.48 32.89
C LEU A 14 -41.86 -14.55 32.00
N ILE A 15 -41.45 -15.76 31.56
CA ILE A 15 -40.35 -15.94 30.64
C ILE A 15 -40.67 -15.33 29.27
N ARG A 16 -41.89 -15.48 28.80
CA ARG A 16 -42.31 -14.91 27.52
C ARG A 16 -42.39 -13.38 27.55
N GLU A 17 -42.91 -12.81 28.64
CA GLU A 17 -42.91 -11.35 28.84
C GLU A 17 -41.50 -10.76 29.00
N ALA A 18 -40.64 -11.45 29.72
CA ALA A 18 -39.20 -11.04 29.83
C ALA A 18 -38.49 -11.07 28.47
N GLY A 19 -38.73 -12.10 27.65
CA GLY A 19 -38.19 -12.19 26.30
C GLY A 19 -38.70 -11.09 25.38
N THR A 20 -39.98 -10.70 25.51
CA THR A 20 -40.58 -9.62 24.72
C THR A 20 -40.04 -8.27 25.12
N ARG A 21 -39.85 -8.02 26.44
CA ARG A 21 -39.23 -6.79 26.97
C ARG A 21 -37.77 -6.67 26.54
N ALA A 22 -37.03 -7.79 26.54
CA ALA A 22 -35.63 -7.79 26.07
C ALA A 22 -35.53 -7.46 24.57
N LYS A 23 -36.40 -7.98 23.75
CA LYS A 23 -36.46 -7.64 22.30
C LYS A 23 -36.78 -6.17 22.06
N LEU A 24 -37.81 -5.64 22.76
CA LEU A 24 -38.17 -4.22 22.67
C LEU A 24 -37.01 -3.29 23.13
N ALA A 25 -36.27 -3.67 24.16
CA ALA A 25 -35.14 -2.90 24.63
C ALA A 25 -33.96 -2.91 23.63
N VAL A 26 -33.76 -4.00 22.86
CA VAL A 26 -32.77 -4.08 21.80
C VAL A 26 -33.17 -3.22 20.60
N GLU A 27 -34.43 -3.30 20.21
CA GLU A 27 -34.99 -2.48 19.11
C GLU A 27 -34.93 -0.97 19.44
N GLN A 28 -35.24 -0.59 20.69
CA GLN A 28 -35.11 0.81 21.12
C GLN A 28 -33.65 1.30 21.07
N LYS A 29 -32.71 0.48 21.52
CA LYS A 29 -31.29 0.83 21.43
C LYS A 29 -30.80 0.94 20.00
N GLN A 30 -31.29 0.09 19.09
CA GLN A 30 -30.97 0.21 17.67
C GLN A 30 -31.53 1.50 17.07
N LEU A 31 -32.78 1.84 17.38
CA LEU A 31 -33.40 3.08 16.92
C LEU A 31 -32.68 4.33 17.45
N GLU A 32 -32.25 4.31 18.72
CA GLU A 32 -31.46 5.40 19.30
C GLU A 32 -30.09 5.52 18.63
N GLN A 33 -29.44 4.40 18.30
CA GLN A 33 -28.17 4.38 17.59
C GLN A 33 -28.33 4.92 16.16
N ASP A 34 -29.35 4.47 15.43
CA ASP A 34 -29.64 4.94 14.08
C ASP A 34 -29.99 6.45 14.06
N GLN A 35 -30.65 6.97 15.11
CA GLN A 35 -30.92 8.40 15.25
C GLN A 35 -29.67 9.21 15.56
N LEU A 36 -28.75 8.67 16.38
CA LEU A 36 -27.46 9.27 16.67
C LEU A 36 -26.58 9.29 15.42
N ASP A 37 -26.57 8.22 14.64
CA ASP A 37 -25.81 8.13 13.40
C ASP A 37 -26.39 9.10 12.33
N GLN A 38 -27.71 9.26 12.26
CA GLN A 38 -28.37 10.26 11.41
C GLN A 38 -28.07 11.69 11.83
N GLN A 39 -28.06 12.00 13.13
CA GLN A 39 -27.67 13.32 13.63
C GLN A 39 -26.21 13.65 13.39
N GLN A 40 -25.33 12.65 13.40
CA GLN A 40 -23.90 12.85 13.02
C GLN A 40 -23.75 13.12 11.53
N VAL A 41 -24.61 12.56 10.67
CA VAL A 41 -24.61 12.83 9.23
C VAL A 41 -25.20 14.19 8.90
N GLU A 42 -26.23 14.64 9.62
CA GLU A 42 -26.84 15.97 9.41
C GLU A 42 -25.98 17.13 9.93
N GLY A 43 -25.03 16.87 10.84
CA GLY A 43 -24.09 17.84 11.36
C GLY A 43 -22.85 18.06 10.48
N VAL A 44 -22.66 17.26 9.44
CA VAL A 44 -21.60 17.50 8.43
C VAL A 44 -22.12 18.52 7.45
N ASP A 45 -21.61 19.75 7.55
CA ASP A 45 -21.92 20.82 6.60
C ASP A 45 -21.56 20.32 5.19
N LEU A 46 -22.57 20.22 4.31
CA LEU A 46 -22.40 19.81 2.91
C LEU A 46 -21.36 20.68 2.17
N LYS A 47 -21.00 21.85 2.74
CA LYS A 47 -19.89 22.68 2.27
C LYS A 47 -18.52 22.10 2.58
N ASP A 48 -18.39 21.25 3.62
CA ASP A 48 -17.16 20.49 3.89
C ASP A 48 -17.03 19.23 3.00
N LEU A 49 -18.14 18.83 2.36
CA LEU A 49 -18.20 17.80 1.32
C LEU A 49 -18.07 18.38 -0.10
N VAL A 50 -18.10 19.69 -0.25
CA VAL A 50 -17.71 20.33 -1.52
C VAL A 50 -16.22 20.01 -1.66
N VAL A 51 -15.95 19.02 -2.48
CA VAL A 51 -14.65 18.76 -3.09
C VAL A 51 -14.15 20.14 -3.52
N ASP A 52 -13.21 20.72 -2.71
CA ASP A 52 -12.47 21.91 -3.14
C ASP A 52 -12.12 21.68 -4.60
N GLU A 53 -12.49 22.61 -5.47
CA GLU A 53 -12.25 22.52 -6.90
C GLU A 53 -10.91 21.87 -7.09
N ILE A 54 -10.93 20.63 -7.61
CA ILE A 54 -9.71 19.87 -7.87
C ILE A 54 -8.95 20.73 -8.87
N ARG A 55 -8.11 21.63 -8.37
CA ARG A 55 -7.12 22.26 -9.23
C ARG A 55 -6.45 21.09 -9.91
N PRO A 56 -6.36 21.05 -11.24
CA PRO A 56 -5.73 19.94 -11.93
C PRO A 56 -4.23 19.99 -11.59
N PHE A 57 -3.91 19.56 -10.37
CA PHE A 57 -2.54 19.38 -9.94
C PHE A 57 -2.02 18.21 -10.76
N LYS A 58 -1.25 18.53 -11.80
CA LYS A 58 -0.46 17.54 -12.53
C LYS A 58 0.89 17.42 -11.81
N PRO A 59 1.02 16.46 -10.89
CA PRO A 59 2.28 16.28 -10.18
C PRO A 59 3.34 15.88 -11.19
N LYS A 60 4.49 16.54 -11.15
CA LYS A 60 5.69 16.07 -11.86
C LYS A 60 6.27 14.90 -11.07
N ILE A 61 5.71 13.71 -11.26
CA ILE A 61 6.23 12.51 -10.64
C ILE A 61 7.38 12.02 -11.51
N PHE A 62 8.59 12.02 -10.95
CA PHE A 62 9.74 11.39 -11.60
C PHE A 62 9.55 9.88 -11.63
N ASN A 63 10.08 9.23 -12.68
CA ASN A 63 10.01 7.78 -12.77
C ASN A 63 10.90 7.12 -11.71
N ILE A 64 10.64 5.84 -11.44
CA ILE A 64 11.35 5.10 -10.39
C ILE A 64 12.87 5.03 -10.62
N LEU A 65 13.36 5.00 -11.86
CA LEU A 65 14.78 4.95 -12.14
C LEU A 65 15.44 6.28 -11.77
N GLU A 66 14.81 7.41 -12.07
CA GLU A 66 15.28 8.73 -11.62
C GLU A 66 15.29 8.82 -10.09
N TYR A 67 14.25 8.32 -9.42
CA TYR A 67 14.18 8.26 -7.97
C TYR A 67 15.31 7.40 -7.36
N ILE A 68 15.65 6.28 -7.99
CA ILE A 68 16.71 5.38 -7.51
C ILE A 68 18.10 5.96 -7.77
N GLU A 69 18.36 6.44 -8.99
CA GLU A 69 19.70 6.74 -9.48
C GLU A 69 20.16 8.17 -9.13
N GLN A 70 19.24 9.13 -8.99
CA GLN A 70 19.58 10.52 -8.71
C GLN A 70 19.93 10.77 -7.23
N SER A 71 20.78 11.75 -7.00
CA SER A 71 21.27 12.12 -5.66
C SER A 71 20.17 12.67 -4.73
N TRP A 72 19.11 13.24 -5.29
CA TRP A 72 17.97 13.73 -4.52
C TRP A 72 17.04 12.60 -4.02
N GLY A 73 17.12 11.44 -4.66
CA GLY A 73 16.38 10.23 -4.29
C GLY A 73 17.23 9.29 -3.44
N ILE A 74 17.28 8.00 -3.81
CA ILE A 74 18.08 7.00 -3.07
C ILE A 74 19.58 7.12 -3.37
N GLY A 75 19.97 7.57 -4.57
CA GLY A 75 21.34 7.69 -5.01
C GLY A 75 22.04 6.33 -5.18
N MET A 76 21.33 5.30 -5.63
CA MET A 76 21.83 3.94 -5.74
C MET A 76 21.87 3.48 -7.20
N LYS A 77 22.92 2.72 -7.55
CA LYS A 77 23.03 2.10 -8.87
C LYS A 77 22.52 0.66 -8.81
N LEU A 78 21.54 0.35 -9.63
CA LEU A 78 21.00 -1.00 -9.76
C LEU A 78 21.90 -1.88 -10.65
N PHE A 79 21.91 -3.18 -10.35
CA PHE A 79 22.46 -4.16 -11.30
C PHE A 79 21.55 -4.25 -12.54
N PRO A 80 22.12 -4.58 -13.72
CA PRO A 80 21.34 -4.62 -14.97
C PRO A 80 20.05 -5.45 -14.91
N ALA A 81 20.10 -6.63 -14.29
CA ALA A 81 18.92 -7.48 -14.12
C ALA A 81 17.87 -6.86 -13.18
N GLN A 82 18.29 -6.15 -12.14
CA GLN A 82 17.37 -5.44 -11.24
C GLN A 82 16.74 -4.23 -11.96
N ARG A 83 17.54 -3.50 -12.71
CA ARG A 83 17.09 -2.37 -13.54
C ARG A 83 16.07 -2.81 -14.58
N PHE A 84 16.32 -3.93 -15.26
CA PHE A 84 15.38 -4.55 -16.17
C PHE A 84 14.04 -4.89 -15.48
N LEU A 85 14.09 -5.51 -14.29
CA LEU A 85 12.91 -5.86 -13.52
C LEU A 85 12.07 -4.63 -13.15
N VAL A 86 12.73 -3.56 -12.69
CA VAL A 86 12.08 -2.29 -12.34
C VAL A 86 11.40 -1.69 -13.57
N LYS A 87 12.09 -1.66 -14.73
CA LYS A 87 11.51 -1.18 -15.99
C LYS A 87 10.29 -1.99 -16.40
N LEU A 88 10.39 -3.31 -16.31
CA LEU A 88 9.32 -4.21 -16.69
C LEU A 88 8.06 -4.02 -15.82
N TYR A 89 8.25 -3.80 -14.51
CA TYR A 89 7.15 -3.60 -13.57
C TYR A 89 6.43 -2.26 -13.76
N TYR A 90 7.19 -1.18 -13.91
CA TYR A 90 6.66 0.18 -14.06
C TYR A 90 6.45 0.59 -15.54
N CYS A 91 6.47 -0.34 -16.45
CA CYS A 91 6.25 -0.11 -17.88
C CYS A 91 7.16 0.97 -18.48
N ILE A 92 8.44 0.98 -18.05
CA ILE A 92 9.45 1.84 -18.63
C ILE A 92 10.03 1.15 -19.88
N PRO A 93 10.23 1.86 -20.99
CA PRO A 93 10.74 1.25 -22.22
C PRO A 93 12.04 0.48 -22.00
N LEU A 94 12.08 -0.74 -22.53
CA LEU A 94 13.24 -1.61 -22.48
C LEU A 94 14.26 -1.21 -23.57
N ASP A 95 15.54 -1.27 -23.21
CA ASP A 95 16.63 -0.99 -24.15
C ASP A 95 16.93 -2.23 -25.01
N ASP A 96 17.17 -2.02 -26.31
CA ASP A 96 17.61 -3.07 -27.25
C ASP A 96 18.95 -2.73 -27.92
N ARG A 97 19.64 -1.67 -27.50
CA ARG A 97 20.90 -1.21 -28.09
C ARG A 97 22.12 -1.86 -27.46
N GLU A 98 22.14 -1.96 -26.16
CA GLU A 98 23.30 -2.41 -25.40
C GLU A 98 23.02 -3.75 -24.70
N LYS A 99 23.96 -4.67 -24.82
CA LYS A 99 23.94 -5.96 -24.12
C LYS A 99 24.45 -5.80 -22.69
N THR A 100 23.59 -5.39 -21.79
CA THR A 100 23.93 -5.08 -20.40
C THR A 100 23.70 -6.26 -19.45
N ILE A 101 22.84 -7.22 -19.81
CA ILE A 101 22.48 -8.35 -18.95
C ILE A 101 23.36 -9.55 -19.30
N THR A 102 24.13 -10.03 -18.34
CA THR A 102 25.01 -11.16 -18.49
C THR A 102 24.55 -12.32 -17.61
N ILE A 103 24.35 -13.49 -18.20
CA ILE A 103 23.94 -14.71 -17.50
C ILE A 103 24.96 -15.79 -17.76
N PRO A 104 25.44 -16.48 -16.69
CA PRO A 104 26.29 -17.66 -16.86
C PRO A 104 25.48 -18.81 -17.43
N ASP A 105 26.09 -19.62 -18.29
CA ASP A 105 25.54 -20.90 -18.72
C ASP A 105 25.35 -21.81 -17.51
N MET A 106 24.20 -22.49 -17.42
CA MET A 106 23.93 -23.40 -16.32
C MET A 106 24.82 -24.65 -16.32
N PHE A 107 25.34 -25.04 -17.46
CA PHE A 107 26.13 -26.26 -17.65
C PHE A 107 27.62 -25.98 -17.93
N ALA A 108 27.96 -24.78 -18.35
CA ALA A 108 29.32 -24.41 -18.68
C ALA A 108 29.69 -23.09 -17.99
N THR A 109 30.36 -23.20 -16.85
CA THR A 109 30.73 -22.06 -15.96
C THR A 109 31.60 -20.97 -16.61
N LYS A 110 32.12 -21.19 -17.82
CA LYS A 110 32.94 -20.22 -18.58
C LYS A 110 32.17 -19.53 -19.70
N ILE A 111 30.96 -19.99 -20.04
CA ILE A 111 30.18 -19.36 -21.11
C ILE A 111 29.25 -18.34 -20.48
N LEU A 112 29.33 -17.09 -20.95
CA LEU A 112 28.49 -15.99 -20.54
C LEU A 112 27.62 -15.59 -21.71
N TYR A 113 26.30 -15.65 -21.55
CA TYR A 113 25.36 -15.11 -22.51
C TYR A 113 25.09 -13.63 -22.19
N GLN A 114 25.19 -12.80 -23.20
CA GLN A 114 24.90 -11.38 -23.08
C GLN A 114 23.66 -11.01 -23.86
N PHE A 115 22.74 -10.32 -23.20
CA PHE A 115 21.46 -9.92 -23.75
C PHE A 115 21.26 -8.40 -23.64
N THR A 116 20.54 -7.84 -24.61
CA THR A 116 19.83 -6.58 -24.39
C THR A 116 18.62 -6.82 -23.48
N GLU A 117 18.00 -5.77 -22.95
CA GLU A 117 16.82 -5.93 -22.10
C GLU A 117 15.66 -6.61 -22.85
N LYS A 118 15.44 -6.29 -24.14
CA LYS A 118 14.41 -6.92 -24.96
C LYS A 118 14.72 -8.38 -25.30
N GLU A 119 15.97 -8.68 -25.63
CA GLU A 119 16.39 -10.08 -25.86
C GLU A 119 16.23 -10.91 -24.59
N TYR A 120 16.53 -10.34 -23.43
CA TYR A 120 16.37 -11.02 -22.15
C TYR A 120 14.89 -11.29 -21.81
N LEU A 121 13.99 -10.37 -22.13
CA LEU A 121 12.56 -10.62 -21.98
C LEU A 121 12.09 -11.79 -22.85
N LYS A 122 12.53 -11.83 -24.11
CA LYS A 122 12.22 -12.94 -25.03
C LYS A 122 12.78 -14.28 -24.52
N PHE A 123 14.02 -14.26 -24.01
CA PHE A 123 14.64 -15.43 -23.40
C PHE A 123 13.81 -15.93 -22.21
N LEU A 124 13.43 -15.07 -21.26
CA LEU A 124 12.61 -15.45 -20.12
C LEU A 124 11.23 -15.98 -20.51
N TYR A 125 10.63 -15.41 -21.56
CA TYR A 125 9.36 -15.87 -22.10
C TYR A 125 9.47 -17.28 -22.70
N ASN A 126 10.49 -17.51 -23.51
CA ASN A 126 10.75 -18.82 -24.13
C ASN A 126 11.06 -19.92 -23.09
N GLU A 127 11.72 -19.57 -22.01
CA GLU A 127 12.01 -20.47 -20.87
C GLU A 127 10.79 -20.69 -19.94
N GLY A 128 9.63 -20.10 -20.24
CA GLY A 128 8.44 -20.19 -19.39
C GLY A 128 8.58 -19.50 -18.01
N ARG A 129 9.58 -18.64 -17.85
CA ARG A 129 9.87 -17.90 -16.60
C ARG A 129 9.12 -16.58 -16.50
N CYS A 130 8.55 -16.13 -17.57
CA CYS A 130 7.80 -14.89 -17.64
C CYS A 130 6.60 -15.12 -18.57
N ASN A 131 5.40 -14.83 -18.06
CA ASN A 131 4.17 -14.92 -18.87
C ASN A 131 3.80 -13.59 -19.50
N ILE A 132 4.71 -12.62 -19.52
CA ILE A 132 4.40 -11.22 -19.77
C ILE A 132 5.26 -10.72 -20.94
N GLY A 133 4.61 -10.30 -22.02
CA GLY A 133 5.21 -9.48 -23.07
C GLY A 133 5.38 -8.01 -22.69
N GLU A 134 5.82 -7.18 -23.63
CA GLU A 134 5.77 -5.73 -23.48
C GLU A 134 4.31 -5.31 -23.27
N GLN A 135 4.06 -4.46 -22.28
CA GLN A 135 2.74 -3.90 -21.99
C GLN A 135 2.86 -2.38 -21.94
N ASP A 136 1.74 -1.74 -22.12
CA ASP A 136 1.59 -0.27 -22.15
C ASP A 136 1.14 0.34 -20.82
N HIS A 137 0.99 -0.46 -19.77
CA HIS A 137 0.54 -0.01 -18.45
C HIS A 137 1.31 -0.67 -17.30
N GLU A 138 1.37 0.02 -16.17
CA GLU A 138 1.98 -0.50 -14.94
C GLU A 138 1.28 -1.76 -14.45
N ARG A 139 2.07 -2.67 -13.88
CA ARG A 139 1.56 -3.94 -13.38
C ARG A 139 1.02 -3.78 -11.97
N ARG A 140 -0.04 -4.53 -11.66
CA ARG A 140 -0.67 -4.51 -10.34
C ARG A 140 0.01 -5.48 -9.37
N GLU A 141 0.62 -6.52 -9.88
CA GLU A 141 1.22 -7.59 -9.08
C GLU A 141 2.64 -7.90 -9.57
N LEU A 142 3.52 -8.19 -8.63
CA LEU A 142 4.88 -8.63 -8.89
C LEU A 142 5.22 -9.81 -7.97
N VAL A 143 5.42 -10.98 -8.56
CA VAL A 143 5.87 -12.17 -7.84
C VAL A 143 7.35 -12.42 -8.15
N LEU A 144 8.20 -12.38 -7.13
CA LEU A 144 9.63 -12.54 -7.27
C LEU A 144 10.13 -13.81 -6.56
N ALA A 145 10.43 -14.85 -7.33
CA ALA A 145 11.11 -16.04 -6.83
C ALA A 145 12.63 -15.89 -7.04
N LEU A 146 13.29 -15.27 -6.06
CA LEU A 146 14.71 -14.96 -6.13
C LEU A 146 15.53 -15.75 -5.10
N GLY A 147 16.75 -16.16 -5.48
CA GLY A 147 17.69 -16.85 -4.60
C GLY A 147 18.19 -15.99 -3.43
N ARG A 148 18.99 -16.58 -2.55
CA ARG A 148 19.67 -15.85 -1.48
C ARG A 148 20.64 -14.81 -2.07
N ARG A 149 20.77 -13.64 -1.42
CA ARG A 149 21.66 -12.54 -1.81
C ARG A 149 21.33 -11.88 -3.15
N SER A 150 20.12 -12.10 -3.68
CA SER A 150 19.69 -11.48 -4.94
C SER A 150 19.20 -10.03 -4.79
N GLY A 151 19.22 -9.45 -3.59
CA GLY A 151 18.76 -8.09 -3.34
C GLY A 151 17.23 -7.96 -3.19
N LYS A 152 16.51 -9.04 -2.87
CA LYS A 152 15.04 -9.01 -2.68
C LYS A 152 14.58 -7.91 -1.75
N THR A 153 15.18 -7.87 -0.55
CA THR A 153 14.80 -6.91 0.49
C THR A 153 15.03 -5.47 0.03
N SER A 154 16.19 -5.23 -0.60
CA SER A 154 16.53 -3.90 -1.13
C SER A 154 15.55 -3.47 -2.23
N LEU A 155 15.23 -4.35 -3.19
CA LEU A 155 14.22 -4.07 -4.21
C LEU A 155 12.85 -3.78 -3.60
N SER A 156 12.41 -4.59 -2.63
CA SER A 156 11.14 -4.36 -1.95
C SER A 156 11.12 -3.04 -1.18
N GLY A 157 12.23 -2.68 -0.55
CA GLY A 157 12.42 -1.39 0.12
C GLY A 157 12.33 -0.21 -0.87
N ILE A 158 12.95 -0.35 -2.05
CA ILE A 158 12.88 0.62 -3.13
C ILE A 158 11.43 0.81 -3.61
N PHE A 159 10.73 -0.28 -3.91
CA PHE A 159 9.35 -0.21 -4.36
C PHE A 159 8.46 0.47 -3.31
N ALA A 160 8.54 0.06 -2.06
CA ALA A 160 7.75 0.65 -0.99
C ALA A 160 8.04 2.15 -0.80
N SER A 161 9.32 2.56 -0.79
CA SER A 161 9.69 3.97 -0.65
C SER A 161 9.29 4.81 -1.86
N TYR A 162 9.33 4.25 -3.07
CA TYR A 162 8.88 4.93 -4.28
C TYR A 162 7.35 5.10 -4.29
N GLU A 163 6.58 4.12 -3.83
CA GLU A 163 5.13 4.28 -3.71
C GLU A 163 4.74 5.36 -2.68
N VAL A 164 5.49 5.49 -1.58
CA VAL A 164 5.33 6.64 -0.67
C VAL A 164 5.61 7.95 -1.40
N TYR A 165 6.71 8.02 -2.18
CA TYR A 165 7.04 9.18 -2.99
C TYR A 165 5.92 9.54 -3.98
N ARG A 166 5.37 8.56 -4.68
CA ARG A 166 4.24 8.75 -5.62
C ARG A 166 3.01 9.31 -4.91
N LEU A 167 2.60 8.69 -3.79
CA LEU A 167 1.44 9.12 -3.02
C LEU A 167 1.57 10.56 -2.50
N LEU A 168 2.74 10.94 -1.99
CA LEU A 168 2.98 12.29 -1.51
C LEU A 168 2.95 13.33 -2.64
N ASN A 169 3.38 12.95 -3.85
CA ASN A 169 3.34 13.84 -5.01
C ASN A 169 1.93 14.02 -5.61
N LEU A 170 0.95 13.21 -5.20
CA LEU A 170 -0.45 13.40 -5.63
C LEU A 170 -1.15 14.56 -4.91
N TYR A 171 -0.46 15.29 -4.01
CA TYR A 171 -0.98 16.36 -3.17
C TYR A 171 -2.05 15.87 -2.19
N ASN A 172 -3.20 15.39 -2.65
CA ASN A 172 -4.25 14.72 -1.89
C ASN A 172 -4.54 13.34 -2.51
N PRO A 173 -3.83 12.28 -2.09
CA PRO A 173 -4.02 10.95 -2.66
C PRO A 173 -5.42 10.38 -2.40
N GLN A 174 -6.09 10.73 -1.29
CA GLN A 174 -7.45 10.30 -1.03
C GLN A 174 -8.40 10.81 -2.10
N ALA A 175 -8.36 12.12 -2.39
CA ALA A 175 -9.17 12.72 -3.44
C ALA A 175 -8.84 12.13 -4.83
N TYR A 176 -7.57 11.87 -5.11
CA TYR A 176 -7.15 11.27 -6.38
C TYR A 176 -7.76 9.88 -6.60
N TYR A 177 -7.85 9.06 -5.53
CA TYR A 177 -8.45 7.72 -5.59
C TYR A 177 -9.96 7.70 -5.28
N GLY A 178 -10.61 8.86 -5.13
CA GLY A 178 -12.03 8.95 -4.80
C GLY A 178 -12.36 8.42 -3.40
N LEU A 179 -11.43 8.50 -2.47
CA LEU A 179 -11.61 8.07 -1.08
C LEU A 179 -11.99 9.26 -0.20
N PRO A 180 -12.81 9.06 0.85
CA PRO A 180 -13.02 10.07 1.88
C PRO A 180 -11.70 10.52 2.52
N ASN A 181 -11.57 11.82 2.83
CA ASN A 181 -10.32 12.39 3.39
C ASN A 181 -9.89 11.75 4.73
N GLY A 182 -10.82 11.18 5.48
CA GLY A 182 -10.52 10.46 6.73
C GLY A 182 -9.90 9.07 6.53
N ASN A 183 -9.94 8.51 5.32
CA ASN A 183 -9.43 7.18 5.05
C ASN A 183 -7.90 7.21 4.94
N ARG A 184 -7.27 6.24 5.61
CA ARG A 184 -5.80 6.08 5.56
C ARG A 184 -5.42 5.17 4.40
N ILE A 185 -4.47 5.61 3.59
CA ILE A 185 -3.81 4.77 2.59
C ILE A 185 -2.60 4.13 3.29
N GLN A 186 -2.47 2.81 3.20
CA GLN A 186 -1.43 2.06 3.91
C GLN A 186 -0.62 1.20 2.96
N ILE A 187 0.70 1.22 3.14
CA ILE A 187 1.63 0.26 2.53
C ILE A 187 2.00 -0.73 3.62
N ILE A 188 1.63 -2.00 3.43
CA ILE A 188 1.75 -3.04 4.46
C ILE A 188 2.82 -4.04 4.06
N SER A 189 3.77 -4.30 4.99
CA SER A 189 4.73 -5.40 4.88
C SER A 189 4.22 -6.59 5.69
N VAL A 190 4.11 -7.74 5.04
CA VAL A 190 3.68 -9.00 5.67
C VAL A 190 4.80 -10.03 5.53
N ALA A 191 5.15 -10.70 6.62
CA ALA A 191 6.12 -11.77 6.67
C ALA A 191 5.67 -12.88 7.63
N THR A 192 6.36 -14.02 7.61
CA THR A 192 6.04 -15.17 8.47
C THR A 192 6.33 -14.90 9.94
N ASP A 193 7.25 -13.99 10.23
CA ASP A 193 7.56 -13.54 11.60
C ASP A 193 7.85 -12.04 11.64
N LYS A 194 7.85 -11.48 12.86
CA LYS A 194 8.04 -10.06 13.12
C LYS A 194 9.44 -9.57 12.70
N ASP A 195 10.45 -10.39 12.89
CA ASP A 195 11.84 -10.01 12.61
C ASP A 195 12.05 -9.88 11.11
N GLN A 196 11.48 -10.79 10.31
CA GLN A 196 11.52 -10.68 8.84
C GLN A 196 10.77 -9.46 8.31
N ALA A 197 9.60 -9.14 8.87
CA ALA A 197 8.89 -7.90 8.54
C ALA A 197 9.73 -6.68 8.91
N GLY A 198 10.40 -6.71 10.08
CA GLY A 198 11.29 -5.67 10.56
C GLY A 198 12.50 -5.40 9.64
N ILE A 199 13.06 -6.45 9.01
CA ILE A 199 14.17 -6.28 8.06
C ILE A 199 13.74 -5.42 6.86
N LEU A 200 12.58 -5.71 6.27
CA LEU A 200 12.07 -4.90 5.17
C LEU A 200 11.72 -3.48 5.61
N PHE A 201 11.08 -3.34 6.77
CA PHE A 201 10.74 -2.03 7.33
C PHE A 201 11.98 -1.15 7.56
N ASN A 202 13.06 -1.72 8.09
CA ASN A 202 14.33 -1.03 8.29
C ASN A 202 14.96 -0.59 6.96
N GLU A 203 14.87 -1.41 5.91
CA GLU A 203 15.34 -1.04 4.57
C GLU A 203 14.56 0.16 4.01
N VAL A 204 13.23 0.12 4.11
CA VAL A 204 12.36 1.26 3.73
C VAL A 204 12.74 2.52 4.50
N THR A 205 12.87 2.40 5.84
CA THR A 205 13.24 3.52 6.71
C THR A 205 14.60 4.12 6.30
N THR A 206 15.55 3.26 5.94
CA THR A 206 16.89 3.69 5.49
C THR A 206 16.81 4.50 4.19
N HIS A 207 15.99 4.06 3.23
CA HIS A 207 15.79 4.80 1.97
C HIS A 207 15.10 6.15 2.21
N LEU A 208 14.05 6.17 3.04
CA LEU A 208 13.34 7.39 3.39
C LEU A 208 14.22 8.40 4.14
N ALA A 209 15.09 7.91 5.03
CA ALA A 209 16.03 8.78 5.76
C ALA A 209 17.11 9.43 4.89
N LYS A 210 17.54 8.74 3.83
CA LYS A 210 18.53 9.27 2.87
C LYS A 210 17.98 10.40 2.01
N CYS A 211 16.68 10.35 1.69
CA CYS A 211 16.07 11.30 0.78
C CYS A 211 15.49 12.50 1.55
N GLU A 212 16.08 13.69 1.33
CA GLU A 212 15.64 14.95 1.95
C GLU A 212 14.16 15.27 1.68
N TYR A 213 13.62 14.80 0.58
CA TYR A 213 12.24 15.01 0.18
C TYR A 213 11.22 14.57 1.24
N PHE A 214 11.50 13.48 1.97
CA PHE A 214 10.53 12.95 2.94
C PHE A 214 10.51 13.68 4.28
N LYS A 215 11.57 14.41 4.64
CA LYS A 215 11.70 15.04 5.97
C LYS A 215 10.49 15.88 6.39
N PRO A 216 9.96 16.80 5.53
CA PRO A 216 8.81 17.62 5.91
C PRO A 216 7.50 16.81 6.04
N HIS A 217 7.45 15.65 5.39
CA HIS A 217 6.25 14.82 5.33
C HIS A 217 6.13 13.80 6.48
N ILE A 218 7.21 13.49 7.19
CA ILE A 218 7.17 12.51 8.28
C ILE A 218 6.46 13.12 9.50
N ALA A 219 5.31 12.56 9.86
CA ALA A 219 4.53 12.94 11.03
C ALA A 219 4.96 12.19 12.28
N ASN A 220 5.20 10.89 12.14
CA ASN A 220 5.61 10.02 13.23
C ASN A 220 6.45 8.86 12.67
N ASN A 221 7.47 8.46 13.42
CA ASN A 221 8.33 7.34 13.06
C ASN A 221 8.53 6.47 14.31
N THR A 222 8.03 5.25 14.26
CA THR A 222 8.13 4.24 15.31
C THR A 222 8.90 3.01 14.80
N GLN A 223 9.10 2.04 15.66
CA GLN A 223 9.76 0.78 15.28
C GLN A 223 8.95 -0.09 14.30
N SER A 224 7.65 0.18 14.14
CA SER A 224 6.75 -0.66 13.34
C SER A 224 5.96 0.07 12.28
N HIS A 225 5.92 1.39 12.31
CA HIS A 225 5.19 2.19 11.32
C HIS A 225 5.77 3.59 11.18
N ILE A 226 5.66 4.14 9.98
CA ILE A 226 5.92 5.55 9.67
C ILE A 226 4.62 6.16 9.20
N GLN A 227 4.26 7.29 9.78
CA GLN A 227 3.10 8.07 9.35
C GLN A 227 3.57 9.30 8.58
N PHE A 228 2.95 9.53 7.44
CA PHE A 228 3.23 10.67 6.59
C PHE A 228 2.07 11.66 6.59
N ARG A 229 2.39 12.92 6.35
CA ARG A 229 1.45 13.99 6.03
C ARG A 229 1.57 14.27 4.54
N THR A 230 0.42 14.36 3.88
CA THR A 230 0.39 14.80 2.50
C THR A 230 0.66 16.31 2.42
N PRO A 231 1.04 16.86 1.26
CA PRO A 231 1.09 18.31 1.07
C PRO A 231 -0.23 18.99 1.42
N TYR A 232 -1.36 18.37 1.10
CA TYR A 232 -2.69 18.83 1.46
C TYR A 232 -2.88 18.93 2.99
N ASP A 233 -2.45 17.92 3.74
CA ASP A 233 -2.55 17.92 5.21
C ASP A 233 -1.70 19.04 5.83
N ILE A 234 -0.49 19.25 5.29
CA ILE A 234 0.44 20.30 5.76
C ILE A 234 -0.14 21.68 5.51
N GLU A 235 -0.74 21.90 4.33
CA GLU A 235 -1.35 23.19 3.97
C GLU A 235 -2.59 23.48 4.81
N ARG A 236 -3.47 22.48 5.01
CA ARG A 236 -4.76 22.65 5.69
C ARG A 236 -4.64 22.70 7.22
N TYR A 237 -3.79 21.86 7.80
CA TYR A 237 -3.71 21.65 9.25
C TYR A 237 -2.39 22.13 9.86
N GLY A 238 -1.46 22.58 9.04
CA GLY A 238 -0.12 22.99 9.45
C GLY A 238 0.88 21.84 9.60
N PRO A 239 2.18 22.17 9.73
CA PRO A 239 3.26 21.17 9.75
C PRO A 239 3.30 20.31 11.00
N THR A 240 2.53 20.63 12.05
CA THR A 240 2.45 19.89 13.30
C THR A 240 1.18 19.07 13.46
N ALA A 241 0.29 19.06 12.46
CA ALA A 241 -0.94 18.26 12.48
C ALA A 241 -0.64 16.76 12.73
N ARG A 242 -1.43 16.12 13.60
CA ARG A 242 -1.29 14.69 13.95
C ARG A 242 -2.37 13.87 13.29
#